data_e66a020c735f6b126ed39cc671b76575
#
_entry.id   e66a020c735f6b126ed39cc671b76575
#
_cell.length_a   1.000
_cell.length_b   1.000
_cell.length_c   1.000
_cell.angle_alpha   90.00
_cell.angle_beta   90.00
_cell.angle_gamma   90.00
#
_symmetry.space_group_name_H-M   'P 1'
#
loop_
_entity.id
_entity.type
_entity.pdbx_description
1 polymer ?
#
loop_
_entity_poly.entity_id
_entity_poly.type
_entity_poly.pdbx_seq_one_letter_code
_entity_poly.pdbx_strand_id
1 'polypeptide(L)'
;MDLHLDYEELEQIFTPYHVCQLMADITMGDLVQQVEEQGYVSINDCCCGAGVNLIAAINSTRHMLEDAGLNFQNHILVIGQDIEELVALMCYIQISLLGVAGYIKVGNALTEPMTSDDSMENYWFTPMYFSDVWHTRRMIHRFMDLFEKGDNR
;
A
#
# COMPACT_ATOMS: atom_id res chain seq x y z
N MET A 1 -19.69 18.18 -21.67
CA MET A 1 -19.21 16.80 -21.85
C MET A 1 -19.53 16.08 -20.56
N ASP A 2 -20.75 15.52 -20.49
CA ASP A 2 -21.19 14.82 -19.29
C ASP A 2 -20.54 13.46 -19.29
N LEU A 3 -19.60 13.26 -18.37
CA LEU A 3 -19.09 11.94 -18.03
C LEU A 3 -20.20 11.21 -17.25
N HIS A 4 -21.15 10.63 -17.96
CA HIS A 4 -21.99 9.58 -17.41
C HIS A 4 -21.07 8.36 -17.23
N LEU A 5 -20.44 8.28 -16.07
CA LEU A 5 -19.91 7.04 -15.58
C LEU A 5 -21.12 6.22 -15.16
N ASP A 6 -21.51 5.25 -15.99
CA ASP A 6 -22.54 4.29 -15.65
C ASP A 6 -22.04 3.39 -14.50
N TYR A 7 -22.24 3.88 -13.28
CA TYR A 7 -21.86 3.16 -12.03
C TYR A 7 -22.86 2.03 -11.68
N GLU A 8 -23.90 1.84 -12.47
CA GLU A 8 -24.96 0.88 -12.16
C GLU A 8 -24.54 -0.60 -12.34
N GLU A 9 -23.48 -0.89 -13.07
CA GLU A 9 -23.06 -2.30 -13.30
C GLU A 9 -22.08 -2.85 -12.25
N LEU A 10 -21.40 -2.03 -11.46
CA LEU A 10 -20.33 -2.49 -10.55
C LEU A 10 -20.67 -2.32 -9.07
N GLU A 11 -21.82 -1.76 -8.68
CA GLU A 11 -22.22 -1.49 -7.29
C GLU A 11 -21.10 -0.84 -6.45
N GLN A 12 -20.29 0.05 -7.04
CA GLN A 12 -19.19 0.71 -6.35
C GLN A 12 -19.72 1.72 -5.34
N ILE A 13 -19.51 1.46 -4.06
CA ILE A 13 -19.85 2.37 -2.96
C ILE A 13 -18.56 3.07 -2.52
N PHE A 14 -18.50 4.40 -2.72
CA PHE A 14 -17.38 5.18 -2.19
C PHE A 14 -17.59 5.43 -0.69
N THR A 15 -16.67 4.90 0.10
CA THR A 15 -16.68 5.14 1.55
C THR A 15 -16.30 6.61 1.83
N PRO A 16 -17.06 7.35 2.65
CA PRO A 16 -16.71 8.71 3.02
C PRO A 16 -15.36 8.77 3.75
N TYR A 17 -14.50 9.74 3.40
CA TYR A 17 -13.14 9.85 3.92
C TYR A 17 -13.03 9.83 5.44
N HIS A 18 -13.92 10.54 6.16
CA HIS A 18 -13.91 10.57 7.62
C HIS A 18 -14.21 9.21 8.27
N VAL A 19 -14.96 8.34 7.58
CA VAL A 19 -15.18 6.95 8.04
C VAL A 19 -13.90 6.14 7.86
N CYS A 20 -13.22 6.29 6.72
CA CYS A 20 -11.94 5.64 6.47
C CYS A 20 -10.88 6.09 7.49
N GLN A 21 -10.87 7.37 7.84
CA GLN A 21 -9.96 7.92 8.86
C GLN A 21 -10.24 7.31 10.24
N LEU A 22 -11.50 7.23 10.65
CA LEU A 22 -11.87 6.58 11.91
C LEU A 22 -11.47 5.10 11.92
N MET A 23 -11.67 4.38 10.82
CA MET A 23 -11.25 2.98 10.69
C MET A 23 -9.73 2.85 10.83
N ALA A 24 -8.96 3.72 10.18
CA ALA A 24 -7.51 3.75 10.29
C ALA A 24 -7.07 3.97 11.74
N ASP A 25 -7.62 4.98 12.41
CA ASP A 25 -7.26 5.33 13.79
C ASP A 25 -7.58 4.20 14.80
N ILE A 26 -8.63 3.40 14.55
CA ILE A 26 -8.99 2.27 15.40
C ILE A 26 -8.12 1.03 15.13
N THR A 27 -7.76 0.80 13.86
CA THR A 27 -7.06 -0.43 13.45
C THR A 27 -5.56 -0.36 13.60
N MET A 28 -4.99 0.84 13.57
CA MET A 28 -3.55 1.05 13.71
C MET A 28 -3.14 0.96 15.18
N GLY A 29 -2.26 -0.01 15.47
CA GLY A 29 -1.62 -0.15 16.77
C GLY A 29 -0.45 0.81 16.98
N ASP A 30 0.54 0.40 17.77
CA ASP A 30 1.77 1.17 17.96
C ASP A 30 2.68 1.07 16.71
N LEU A 31 2.51 2.04 15.81
CA LEU A 31 3.24 2.09 14.54
C LEU A 31 4.70 2.46 14.72
N VAL A 32 5.03 3.23 15.77
CA VAL A 32 6.41 3.61 16.06
C VAL A 32 7.20 2.38 16.49
N GLN A 33 6.65 1.57 17.38
CA GLN A 33 7.26 0.30 17.77
C GLN A 33 7.41 -0.63 16.56
N GLN A 34 6.42 -0.72 15.68
CA GLN A 34 6.50 -1.54 14.48
C GLN A 34 7.63 -1.08 13.54
N VAL A 35 7.83 0.25 13.40
CA VAL A 35 8.95 0.79 12.63
C VAL A 35 10.30 0.48 13.29
N GLU A 36 10.39 0.54 14.61
CA GLU A 36 11.62 0.19 15.34
C GLU A 36 11.99 -1.29 15.15
N GLU A 37 11.02 -2.18 15.18
CA GLU A 37 11.23 -3.63 15.04
C GLU A 37 11.46 -4.08 13.60
N GLN A 38 10.68 -3.57 12.64
CA GLN A 38 10.65 -4.05 11.26
C GLN A 38 11.24 -3.08 10.24
N GLY A 39 11.50 -1.84 10.68
CA GLY A 39 11.98 -0.76 9.82
C GLY A 39 10.88 -0.03 9.03
N TYR A 40 9.67 -0.57 8.91
CA TYR A 40 8.55 0.04 8.19
C TYR A 40 7.20 -0.53 8.61
N VAL A 41 6.13 0.18 8.26
CA VAL A 41 4.73 -0.24 8.37
C VAL A 41 4.22 -0.62 6.99
N SER A 42 3.52 -1.75 6.89
CA SER A 42 2.85 -2.18 5.66
C SER A 42 1.34 -1.98 5.78
N ILE A 43 0.75 -1.28 4.82
CA ILE A 43 -0.69 -1.00 4.74
C ILE A 43 -1.23 -1.69 3.49
N ASN A 44 -2.17 -2.61 3.65
CA ASN A 44 -2.74 -3.40 2.55
C ASN A 44 -4.25 -3.23 2.45
N ASP A 45 -4.74 -3.03 1.22
CA ASP A 45 -6.18 -3.05 0.90
C ASP A 45 -6.38 -3.86 -0.39
N CYS A 46 -7.02 -5.02 -0.27
CA CYS A 46 -7.24 -5.94 -1.38
C CYS A 46 -8.48 -5.60 -2.26
N CYS A 47 -9.20 -4.53 -1.92
CA CYS A 47 -10.31 -3.96 -2.69
C CYS A 47 -10.21 -2.44 -2.63
N CYS A 48 -9.06 -1.91 -3.05
CA CYS A 48 -8.65 -0.54 -2.73
C CYS A 48 -9.47 0.54 -3.42
N GLY A 49 -10.22 0.21 -4.48
CA GLY A 49 -10.93 1.20 -5.29
C GLY A 49 -9.98 2.31 -5.73
N ALA A 50 -10.42 3.57 -5.63
CA ALA A 50 -9.57 4.72 -5.88
C ALA A 50 -8.59 5.05 -4.74
N GLY A 51 -8.53 4.24 -3.67
CA GLY A 51 -7.52 4.33 -2.62
C GLY A 51 -7.89 5.15 -1.39
N VAL A 52 -9.17 5.47 -1.16
CA VAL A 52 -9.59 6.32 -0.05
C VAL A 52 -9.18 5.77 1.33
N ASN A 53 -9.30 4.45 1.54
CA ASN A 53 -8.88 3.80 2.78
C ASN A 53 -7.36 3.88 2.95
N LEU A 54 -6.61 3.59 1.88
CA LEU A 54 -5.15 3.68 1.89
C LEU A 54 -4.69 5.11 2.18
N ILE A 55 -5.32 6.12 1.56
CA ILE A 55 -5.00 7.54 1.78
C ILE A 55 -5.27 7.94 3.23
N ALA A 56 -6.40 7.53 3.80
CA ALA A 56 -6.73 7.80 5.19
C ALA A 56 -5.70 7.15 6.14
N ALA A 57 -5.36 5.88 5.89
CA ALA A 57 -4.36 5.16 6.64
C ALA A 57 -2.96 5.78 6.55
N ILE A 58 -2.53 6.21 5.34
CA ILE A 58 -1.28 6.93 5.14
C ILE A 58 -1.26 8.22 5.96
N ASN A 59 -2.35 9.00 5.93
CA ASN A 59 -2.40 10.28 6.64
C ASN A 59 -2.33 10.08 8.16
N SER A 60 -3.07 9.12 8.72
CA SER A 60 -2.99 8.79 10.15
C SER A 60 -1.58 8.30 10.53
N THR A 61 -1.01 7.36 9.76
CA THR A 61 0.35 6.86 9.99
C THR A 61 1.40 7.97 9.89
N ARG A 62 1.27 8.84 8.89
CA ARG A 62 2.17 9.96 8.66
C ARG A 62 2.25 10.86 9.88
N HIS A 63 1.11 11.29 10.44
CA HIS A 63 1.09 12.15 11.63
C HIS A 63 1.81 11.50 12.80
N MET A 64 1.56 10.22 13.07
CA MET A 64 2.21 9.49 14.17
C MET A 64 3.73 9.39 13.98
N LEU A 65 4.19 9.12 12.75
CA LEU A 65 5.62 9.02 12.45
C LEU A 65 6.32 10.39 12.49
N GLU A 66 5.69 11.44 11.97
CA GLU A 66 6.22 12.81 12.01
C GLU A 66 6.34 13.31 13.45
N ASP A 67 5.36 13.02 14.32
CA ASP A 67 5.41 13.34 15.75
C ASP A 67 6.57 12.62 16.47
N ALA A 68 6.92 11.41 16.00
CA ALA A 68 8.11 10.67 16.47
C ALA A 68 9.42 11.10 15.79
N GLY A 69 9.41 12.11 14.92
CA GLY A 69 10.59 12.60 14.21
C GLY A 69 11.05 11.71 13.06
N LEU A 70 10.19 10.80 12.56
CA LEU A 70 10.47 9.87 11.48
C LEU A 70 9.93 10.39 10.14
N ASN A 71 10.69 10.20 9.06
CA ASN A 71 10.21 10.51 7.72
C ASN A 71 9.31 9.39 7.21
N PHE A 72 8.00 9.64 7.13
CA PHE A 72 6.99 8.67 6.71
C PHE A 72 7.28 8.04 5.34
N GLN A 73 7.86 8.76 4.38
CA GLN A 73 8.18 8.24 3.05
C GLN A 73 9.18 7.07 3.11
N ASN A 74 10.01 7.05 4.12
CA ASN A 74 10.97 5.99 4.36
C ASN A 74 10.38 4.81 5.13
N HIS A 75 9.20 4.95 5.72
CA HIS A 75 8.68 3.97 6.68
C HIS A 75 7.27 3.45 6.35
N ILE A 76 6.60 3.92 5.29
CA ILE A 76 5.29 3.42 4.87
C ILE A 76 5.44 2.68 3.54
N LEU A 77 4.97 1.43 3.51
CA LEU A 77 4.78 0.63 2.30
C LEU A 77 3.30 0.39 2.08
N VAL A 78 2.79 0.76 0.91
CA VAL A 78 1.38 0.60 0.56
C VAL A 78 1.20 -0.48 -0.48
N ILE A 79 0.21 -1.32 -0.27
CA ILE A 79 -0.13 -2.43 -1.15
C ILE A 79 -1.62 -2.32 -1.46
N GLY A 80 -1.99 -2.25 -2.73
CA GLY A 80 -3.39 -2.20 -3.13
C GLY A 80 -3.69 -3.18 -4.25
N GLN A 81 -4.90 -3.73 -4.24
CA GLN A 81 -5.43 -4.52 -5.35
C GLN A 81 -6.87 -4.12 -5.60
N ASP A 82 -7.27 -4.02 -6.87
CA ASP A 82 -8.66 -3.88 -7.25
C ASP A 82 -8.92 -4.59 -8.59
N ILE A 83 -10.14 -5.09 -8.76
CA ILE A 83 -10.54 -5.77 -9.99
C ILE A 83 -10.75 -4.78 -11.13
N GLU A 84 -11.14 -3.56 -10.81
CA GLU A 84 -11.44 -2.51 -11.79
C GLU A 84 -10.18 -1.69 -12.09
N GLU A 85 -9.71 -1.77 -13.33
CA GLU A 85 -8.45 -1.14 -13.75
C GLU A 85 -8.45 0.38 -13.55
N LEU A 86 -9.54 1.06 -13.91
CA LEU A 86 -9.61 2.52 -13.84
C LEU A 86 -9.42 3.03 -12.40
N VAL A 87 -10.14 2.44 -11.44
CA VAL A 87 -10.04 2.87 -10.04
C VAL A 87 -8.72 2.46 -9.40
N ALA A 88 -8.18 1.28 -9.77
CA ALA A 88 -6.84 0.86 -9.34
C ALA A 88 -5.74 1.83 -9.83
N LEU A 89 -5.83 2.31 -11.08
CA LEU A 89 -4.92 3.33 -11.60
C LEU A 89 -5.12 4.69 -10.94
N MET A 90 -6.35 5.07 -10.59
CA MET A 90 -6.61 6.26 -9.78
C MET A 90 -5.92 6.15 -8.40
N CYS A 91 -6.03 4.99 -7.75
CA CYS A 91 -5.32 4.69 -6.51
C CYS A 91 -3.81 4.85 -6.68
N TYR A 92 -3.22 4.22 -7.71
CA TYR A 92 -1.80 4.31 -8.03
C TYR A 92 -1.33 5.77 -8.17
N ILE A 93 -2.08 6.60 -8.91
CA ILE A 93 -1.73 8.01 -9.12
C ILE A 93 -1.75 8.76 -7.78
N GLN A 94 -2.79 8.58 -6.97
CA GLN A 94 -2.94 9.27 -5.69
C GLN A 94 -1.82 8.90 -4.72
N ILE A 95 -1.51 7.60 -4.57
CA ILE A 95 -0.42 7.14 -3.70
C ILE A 95 0.95 7.64 -4.21
N SER A 96 1.15 7.67 -5.52
CA SER A 96 2.37 8.23 -6.12
C SER A 96 2.55 9.71 -5.82
N LEU A 97 1.47 10.50 -5.89
CA LEU A 97 1.49 11.95 -5.57
C LEU A 97 1.71 12.22 -4.07
N LEU A 98 1.27 11.34 -3.19
CA LEU A 98 1.60 11.39 -1.75
C LEU A 98 3.08 11.10 -1.46
N GLY A 99 3.82 10.60 -2.44
CA GLY A 99 5.25 10.30 -2.30
C GLY A 99 5.52 9.09 -1.39
N VAL A 100 4.61 8.13 -1.37
CA VAL A 100 4.72 6.91 -0.54
C VAL A 100 5.17 5.73 -1.41
N ALA A 101 6.02 4.88 -0.85
CA ALA A 101 6.41 3.65 -1.51
C ALA A 101 5.25 2.66 -1.53
N GLY A 102 5.02 2.02 -2.68
CA GLY A 102 3.93 1.05 -2.79
C GLY A 102 3.81 0.45 -4.17
N TYR A 103 2.87 -0.47 -4.29
CA TYR A 103 2.50 -1.08 -5.55
C TYR A 103 1.02 -1.45 -5.58
N ILE A 104 0.45 -1.37 -6.77
CA ILE A 104 -0.96 -1.66 -7.02
C ILE A 104 -1.05 -2.76 -8.08
N LYS A 105 -1.89 -3.76 -7.85
CA LYS A 105 -2.21 -4.84 -8.81
C LYS A 105 -3.64 -4.67 -9.31
N VAL A 106 -3.84 -4.80 -10.62
CA VAL A 106 -5.17 -4.94 -11.20
C VAL A 106 -5.51 -6.43 -11.26
N GLY A 107 -6.65 -6.83 -10.72
CA GLY A 107 -7.10 -8.21 -10.73
C GLY A 107 -7.98 -8.58 -9.54
N ASN A 108 -8.66 -9.70 -9.65
CA ASN A 108 -9.55 -10.21 -8.62
C ASN A 108 -8.73 -10.80 -7.45
N ALA A 109 -8.81 -10.17 -6.28
CA ALA A 109 -8.06 -10.58 -5.09
C ALA A 109 -8.39 -11.99 -4.57
N LEU A 110 -9.55 -12.54 -4.93
CA LEU A 110 -9.96 -13.90 -4.54
C LEU A 110 -9.44 -14.97 -5.51
N THR A 111 -9.42 -14.69 -6.82
CA THR A 111 -9.00 -15.65 -7.84
C THR A 111 -7.55 -15.47 -8.28
N GLU A 112 -7.02 -14.26 -8.15
CA GLU A 112 -5.68 -13.84 -8.53
C GLU A 112 -5.00 -13.06 -7.39
N PRO A 113 -4.89 -13.64 -6.18
CA PRO A 113 -4.26 -12.95 -5.05
C PRO A 113 -2.81 -12.61 -5.39
N MET A 114 -2.27 -11.62 -4.69
CA MET A 114 -0.84 -11.31 -4.78
C MET A 114 -0.01 -12.45 -4.19
N THR A 115 0.98 -12.92 -4.93
CA THR A 115 1.89 -13.98 -4.49
C THR A 115 3.35 -13.62 -4.73
N SER A 116 4.27 -14.31 -4.04
CA SER A 116 5.71 -14.14 -4.24
C SER A 116 6.19 -14.54 -5.64
N ASP A 117 5.40 -15.35 -6.34
CA ASP A 117 5.74 -15.89 -7.65
C ASP A 117 5.17 -15.06 -8.80
N ASP A 118 4.42 -14.01 -8.49
CA ASP A 118 3.87 -13.09 -9.49
C ASP A 118 4.98 -12.38 -10.26
N SER A 119 4.75 -12.20 -11.57
CA SER A 119 5.62 -11.34 -12.37
C SER A 119 5.52 -9.88 -11.93
N MET A 120 6.67 -9.20 -11.85
CA MET A 120 6.73 -7.76 -11.56
C MET A 120 5.92 -6.92 -12.55
N GLU A 121 5.68 -7.42 -13.75
CA GLU A 121 4.87 -6.75 -14.80
C GLU A 121 3.39 -6.63 -14.44
N ASN A 122 2.93 -7.42 -13.47
CA ASN A 122 1.53 -7.38 -13.00
C ASN A 122 1.26 -6.23 -12.01
N TYR A 123 2.30 -5.43 -11.68
CA TYR A 123 2.24 -4.41 -10.66
C TYR A 123 2.59 -3.02 -11.16
N TRP A 124 1.87 -2.03 -10.66
CA TRP A 124 2.16 -0.61 -10.83
C TRP A 124 2.91 -0.11 -9.58
N PHE A 125 4.22 0.06 -9.70
CA PHE A 125 5.08 0.52 -8.60
C PHE A 125 5.14 2.04 -8.56
N THR A 126 4.95 2.63 -7.36
CA THR A 126 5.12 4.08 -7.19
C THR A 126 6.59 4.49 -7.38
N PRO A 127 6.88 5.74 -7.78
CA PRO A 127 8.26 6.21 -7.93
C PRO A 127 9.08 6.05 -6.64
N MET A 128 8.48 6.28 -5.46
CA MET A 128 9.14 6.16 -4.17
C MET A 128 9.58 4.74 -3.84
N TYR A 129 8.91 3.72 -4.40
CA TYR A 129 9.28 2.31 -4.24
C TYR A 129 10.72 2.03 -4.72
N PHE A 130 11.21 2.78 -5.70
CA PHE A 130 12.56 2.62 -6.28
C PHE A 130 13.61 3.51 -5.63
N SER A 131 13.28 4.25 -4.57
CA SER A 131 14.27 5.05 -3.84
C SER A 131 15.34 4.18 -3.18
N ASP A 132 16.50 4.77 -2.88
CA ASP A 132 17.64 4.05 -2.29
C ASP A 132 17.31 3.38 -0.96
N VAL A 133 16.50 4.02 -0.12
CA VAL A 133 16.06 3.46 1.17
C VAL A 133 15.28 2.16 0.95
N TRP A 134 14.30 2.19 0.06
CA TRP A 134 13.48 1.01 -0.23
C TRP A 134 14.24 -0.06 -1.01
N HIS A 135 15.18 0.34 -1.87
CA HIS A 135 16.07 -0.61 -2.53
C HIS A 135 16.94 -1.35 -1.50
N THR A 136 17.57 -0.62 -0.59
CA THR A 136 18.42 -1.19 0.47
C THR A 136 17.63 -2.15 1.35
N ARG A 137 16.41 -1.79 1.77
CA ARG A 137 15.55 -2.68 2.57
C ARG A 137 15.26 -4.00 1.87
N ARG A 138 14.86 -3.94 0.59
CA ARG A 138 14.60 -5.16 -0.18
C ARG A 138 15.83 -6.05 -0.31
N MET A 139 17.02 -5.44 -0.44
CA MET A 139 18.28 -6.20 -0.46
C MET A 139 18.52 -6.90 0.88
N ILE A 140 18.33 -6.21 2.00
CA ILE A 140 18.50 -6.79 3.34
C ILE A 140 17.54 -7.96 3.55
N HIS A 141 16.25 -7.80 3.24
CA HIS A 141 15.28 -8.89 3.36
C HIS A 141 15.67 -10.11 2.52
N ARG A 142 16.09 -9.92 1.28
CA ARG A 142 16.57 -11.03 0.44
C ARG A 142 17.77 -11.76 1.05
N PHE A 143 18.69 -11.03 1.65
CA PHE A 143 19.82 -11.64 2.34
C PHE A 143 19.37 -12.47 3.54
N MET A 144 18.48 -11.94 4.38
CA MET A 144 17.95 -12.65 5.55
C MET A 144 17.23 -13.94 5.14
N ASP A 145 16.36 -13.89 4.13
CA ASP A 145 15.65 -15.07 3.59
C ASP A 145 16.61 -16.16 3.08
N LEU A 146 17.74 -15.77 2.51
CA LEU A 146 18.76 -16.73 2.05
C LEU A 146 19.48 -17.43 3.21
N PHE A 147 19.73 -16.72 4.30
CA PHE A 147 20.33 -17.31 5.50
C PHE A 147 19.39 -18.28 6.21
N GLU A 148 18.10 -17.90 6.37
CA GLU A 148 17.09 -18.76 7.00
C GLU A 148 16.85 -20.06 6.20
N LYS A 149 16.84 -19.97 4.87
CA LYS A 149 16.73 -21.17 4.00
C LYS A 149 17.99 -22.04 3.97
N GLY A 150 19.14 -21.47 4.32
CA GLY A 150 20.43 -22.20 4.39
C GLY A 150 20.59 -23.02 5.68
N ASP A 151 19.98 -22.59 6.78
CA ASP A 151 20.11 -23.24 8.10
C ASP A 151 19.14 -24.42 8.30
N ASN A 152 18.17 -24.57 7.39
CA ASN A 152 17.19 -25.67 7.39
C ASN A 152 17.54 -26.84 6.46
N ARG A 153 18.84 -27.01 6.13
CA ARG A 153 19.32 -28.18 5.34
C ARG A 153 20.25 -29.06 6.11
#